data_7acd8cf47b4edf9d33102946e2b0a297
#
_entry.id   7acd8cf47b4edf9d33102946e2b0a297
#
_cell.length_a   1.000
_cell.length_b   1.000
_cell.length_c   1.000
_cell.angle_alpha   90.00
_cell.angle_beta   90.00
_cell.angle_gamma   90.00
#
_symmetry.space_group_name_H-M   'P 1'
#
loop_
_entity.id
_entity.type
_entity.pdbx_description
1 polymer ?
#
loop_
_entity_poly.entity_id
_entity_poly.type
_entity_poly.pdbx_seq_one_letter_code
_entity_poly.pdbx_strand_id
1 'polypeptide(L)'
;MKYCLALVLLVLALALVPSGLANADGGIEVVSSDAQTDFPQSITFSLEARASTDITDVDIECQVVRRSLVSVSCRSDVDFDADEHVMVSWTWDMQDTGDVPPGTEIEYRWLIEDASGNTYLSPYATVRYDDLRYNWRCITSDYITLWWYEGDSSFAQQLIDAADEAEARLTAEFDVSLEQPVKFYIYADAWDLQSSLVNPDIWTGGQAFPDYGAIMIGIEVDNLDWGERTVAHELGHLVIGQLVYGPFGWLPTWLSEGIAMNAEGELSNNFQDSLDSAISSDTLFSVRSIASSFPADATGAILCYAESYSIVKFLIDNYGSEKFLQLLDLFKQGSTDNEALFQIYGFDTDGLNENWRASLGLGPQPTVTPAPTQAPVVKEFVLDAPYIVLITIVVVLLGLTAFLGFTLIRRGR
;
A
#
# COMPACT_ATOMS: atom_id res chain seq x y z
N MET A 1 -3.83 30.40 -4.94
CA MET A 1 -4.18 29.30 -5.86
C MET A 1 -3.31 29.41 -7.10
N LYS A 2 -2.43 28.47 -7.30
CA LYS A 2 -1.59 28.41 -8.50
C LYS A 2 -1.96 27.11 -9.20
N TYR A 3 -2.63 27.22 -10.35
CA TYR A 3 -2.81 26.06 -11.22
C TYR A 3 -1.42 25.60 -11.66
N CYS A 4 -1.09 24.32 -11.45
CA CYS A 4 0.03 23.71 -12.14
C CYS A 4 -0.32 23.72 -13.63
N LEU A 5 0.19 24.65 -14.40
CA LEU A 5 0.24 24.52 -15.83
C LEU A 5 1.23 23.37 -16.08
N ALA A 6 0.74 22.15 -16.06
CA ALA A 6 1.45 21.04 -16.65
C ALA A 6 1.46 21.31 -18.16
N LEU A 7 2.46 22.07 -18.59
CA LEU A 7 2.91 21.99 -19.95
C LEU A 7 3.41 20.56 -20.09
N VAL A 8 2.55 19.66 -20.57
CA VAL A 8 2.97 18.43 -21.21
C VAL A 8 3.64 18.87 -22.52
N LEU A 9 4.82 19.44 -22.36
CA LEU A 9 5.82 19.31 -23.38
C LEU A 9 6.06 17.79 -23.40
N LEU A 10 5.58 17.18 -24.47
CA LEU A 10 6.17 15.97 -25.04
C LEU A 10 7.61 16.37 -25.41
N VAL A 11 8.43 16.57 -24.42
CA VAL A 11 9.85 16.48 -24.58
C VAL A 11 10.07 14.99 -24.79
N LEU A 12 10.14 14.59 -26.06
CA LEU A 12 11.20 13.68 -26.45
C LEU A 12 12.45 14.37 -25.87
N ALA A 13 12.71 14.16 -24.61
CA ALA A 13 14.02 14.36 -24.04
C ALA A 13 14.87 13.24 -24.66
N LEU A 14 15.33 13.49 -25.90
CA LEU A 14 16.69 13.20 -26.17
C LEU A 14 17.41 13.97 -25.05
N ALA A 15 17.64 13.31 -23.94
CA ALA A 15 18.65 13.70 -23.00
C ALA A 15 19.95 13.61 -23.82
N LEU A 16 20.30 14.73 -24.44
CA LEU A 16 21.67 15.04 -24.71
C LEU A 16 22.30 15.08 -23.33
N VAL A 17 22.65 13.88 -22.84
CA VAL A 17 23.65 13.74 -21.78
C VAL A 17 24.83 14.57 -22.31
N PRO A 18 25.22 15.69 -21.65
CA PRO A 18 26.46 16.33 -22.04
C PRO A 18 27.50 15.23 -21.93
N SER A 19 28.23 14.98 -23.00
CA SER A 19 29.37 14.11 -23.04
C SER A 19 30.46 14.70 -22.11
N GLY A 20 30.15 14.69 -20.81
CA GLY A 20 31.12 14.81 -19.75
C GLY A 20 31.84 13.47 -19.78
N LEU A 21 33.08 13.47 -20.22
CA LEU A 21 34.03 12.38 -20.11
C LEU A 21 33.88 11.75 -18.71
N ALA A 22 33.00 10.72 -18.60
CA ALA A 22 33.11 9.78 -17.51
C ALA A 22 34.47 9.15 -17.65
N ASN A 23 35.34 9.34 -16.66
CA ASN A 23 36.61 8.65 -16.60
C ASN A 23 36.32 7.16 -16.69
N ALA A 24 36.70 6.54 -17.81
CA ALA A 24 36.67 5.10 -17.98
C ALA A 24 37.61 4.50 -16.94
N ASP A 25 37.07 4.08 -15.80
CA ASP A 25 37.79 3.27 -14.84
C ASP A 25 37.81 1.85 -15.45
N GLY A 26 38.95 1.43 -15.97
CA GLY A 26 39.16 0.11 -16.54
C GLY A 26 38.77 -0.10 -18.01
N GLY A 27 38.38 0.95 -18.77
CA GLY A 27 38.09 0.82 -20.23
C GLY A 27 36.67 0.39 -20.60
N ILE A 28 35.72 0.31 -19.65
CA ILE A 28 34.32 0.09 -19.86
C ILE A 28 33.59 1.43 -20.07
N GLU A 29 32.81 1.56 -21.13
CA GLU A 29 32.01 2.75 -21.50
C GLU A 29 30.54 2.41 -21.57
N VAL A 30 29.70 3.13 -20.85
CA VAL A 30 28.24 3.11 -21.03
C VAL A 30 27.86 4.08 -22.15
N VAL A 31 27.32 3.54 -23.24
CA VAL A 31 26.90 4.30 -24.43
C VAL A 31 25.52 4.89 -24.21
N SER A 32 24.59 4.09 -23.68
CA SER A 32 23.25 4.55 -23.31
C SER A 32 22.69 3.74 -22.14
N SER A 33 21.82 4.38 -21.35
CA SER A 33 21.07 3.76 -20.27
C SER A 33 19.71 4.43 -20.20
N ASP A 34 18.65 3.65 -20.39
CA ASP A 34 17.27 4.12 -20.43
C ASP A 34 16.37 3.24 -19.55
N ALA A 35 15.22 3.80 -19.11
CA ALA A 35 14.17 3.07 -18.43
C ALA A 35 12.80 3.46 -18.98
N GLN A 36 11.95 2.45 -19.19
CA GLN A 36 10.58 2.62 -19.67
C GLN A 36 9.61 1.98 -18.70
N THR A 37 8.55 2.72 -18.33
CA THR A 37 7.51 2.27 -17.42
C THR A 37 6.28 1.79 -18.19
N ASP A 38 5.74 0.64 -17.77
CA ASP A 38 4.44 0.10 -18.18
C ASP A 38 3.57 -0.02 -16.91
N PHE A 39 3.01 1.11 -16.50
CA PHE A 39 2.23 1.21 -15.26
C PHE A 39 0.89 0.46 -15.35
N PRO A 40 0.49 -0.33 -14.35
CA PRO A 40 1.17 -0.65 -13.09
C PRO A 40 2.00 -1.95 -13.13
N GLN A 41 2.34 -2.47 -14.30
CA GLN A 41 2.84 -3.83 -14.48
C GLN A 41 4.35 -3.96 -14.30
N SER A 42 5.13 -3.06 -14.94
CA SER A 42 6.57 -3.29 -15.02
C SER A 42 7.37 -2.03 -15.33
N ILE A 43 8.70 -2.14 -15.13
CA ILE A 43 9.69 -1.19 -15.60
C ILE A 43 10.77 -1.97 -16.35
N THR A 44 11.03 -1.60 -17.60
CA THR A 44 12.11 -2.18 -18.41
C THR A 44 13.28 -1.22 -18.43
N PHE A 45 14.44 -1.70 -17.98
CA PHE A 45 15.70 -0.99 -18.02
C PHE A 45 16.55 -1.53 -19.17
N SER A 46 17.23 -0.65 -19.90
CA SER A 46 18.06 -1.00 -21.04
C SER A 46 19.46 -0.35 -20.90
N LEU A 47 20.48 -1.10 -21.28
CA LEU A 47 21.87 -0.67 -21.26
C LEU A 47 22.53 -0.99 -22.60
N GLU A 48 23.26 -0.02 -23.15
CA GLU A 48 24.29 -0.26 -24.18
C GLU A 48 25.64 0.07 -23.59
N ALA A 49 26.57 -0.89 -23.60
CA ALA A 49 27.91 -0.74 -23.06
C ALA A 49 28.99 -1.32 -24.01
N ARG A 50 30.21 -0.77 -23.92
CA ARG A 50 31.37 -1.22 -24.69
C ARG A 50 32.58 -1.34 -23.78
N ALA A 51 33.46 -2.30 -24.12
CA ALA A 51 34.73 -2.45 -23.46
C ALA A 51 35.82 -2.87 -24.45
N SER A 52 37.05 -2.87 -24.01
CA SER A 52 38.22 -3.33 -24.82
C SER A 52 38.38 -4.86 -24.82
N THR A 53 37.65 -5.55 -23.95
CA THR A 53 37.54 -7.02 -23.85
C THR A 53 36.11 -7.36 -23.59
N ASP A 54 35.69 -8.62 -23.83
CA ASP A 54 34.33 -9.06 -23.68
C ASP A 54 33.77 -8.66 -22.30
N ILE A 55 32.61 -8.01 -22.29
CA ILE A 55 31.81 -7.80 -21.07
C ILE A 55 31.22 -9.17 -20.71
N THR A 56 31.44 -9.61 -19.49
CA THR A 56 31.12 -10.98 -19.02
C THR A 56 30.02 -10.99 -17.96
N ASP A 57 29.81 -9.86 -17.28
CA ASP A 57 28.81 -9.75 -16.21
C ASP A 57 28.16 -8.35 -16.21
N VAL A 58 26.84 -8.31 -16.07
CA VAL A 58 26.05 -7.08 -15.95
C VAL A 58 24.95 -7.29 -14.91
N ASP A 59 25.07 -6.57 -13.80
CA ASP A 59 24.03 -6.48 -12.79
C ASP A 59 23.30 -5.13 -12.85
N ILE A 60 22.03 -5.13 -12.49
CA ILE A 60 21.27 -3.93 -12.20
C ILE A 60 20.90 -3.86 -10.71
N GLU A 61 21.10 -2.70 -10.10
CA GLU A 61 20.58 -2.38 -8.77
C GLU A 61 19.49 -1.32 -8.90
N CYS A 62 18.34 -1.59 -8.30
CA CYS A 62 17.19 -0.66 -8.26
C CYS A 62 16.78 -0.40 -6.82
N GLN A 63 16.25 0.80 -6.57
CA GLN A 63 15.63 1.13 -5.30
C GLN A 63 14.44 2.08 -5.48
N VAL A 64 13.36 1.82 -4.75
CA VAL A 64 12.18 2.69 -4.71
C VAL A 64 12.44 3.81 -3.70
N VAL A 65 12.34 5.06 -4.16
CA VAL A 65 12.46 6.24 -3.28
C VAL A 65 11.16 6.40 -2.48
N ARG A 66 11.26 6.25 -1.16
CA ARG A 66 10.12 6.39 -0.25
C ARG A 66 10.53 6.97 1.10
N ARG A 67 9.54 7.41 1.88
CA ARG A 67 9.74 8.10 3.16
C ARG A 67 10.19 7.20 4.30
N SER A 68 9.89 5.90 4.22
CA SER A 68 10.25 4.95 5.26
C SER A 68 11.74 4.61 5.26
N LEU A 69 12.25 4.19 6.43
CA LEU A 69 13.62 3.73 6.61
C LEU A 69 13.91 2.38 5.94
N VAL A 70 12.87 1.64 5.58
CA VAL A 70 12.98 0.35 4.91
C VAL A 70 12.89 0.59 3.41
N SER A 71 13.97 0.39 2.67
CA SER A 71 13.97 0.50 1.21
C SER A 71 13.39 -0.76 0.56
N VAL A 72 12.65 -0.57 -0.55
CA VAL A 72 12.40 -1.64 -1.51
C VAL A 72 13.52 -1.54 -2.53
N SER A 73 14.37 -2.53 -2.57
CA SER A 73 15.52 -2.57 -3.48
C SER A 73 15.63 -3.95 -4.10
N CYS A 74 16.09 -4.01 -5.32
CA CYS A 74 16.44 -5.24 -6.00
C CYS A 74 17.86 -5.17 -6.54
N ARG A 75 18.45 -6.33 -6.71
CA ARG A 75 19.65 -6.55 -7.53
C ARG A 75 19.41 -7.80 -8.36
N SER A 76 19.68 -7.70 -9.64
CA SER A 76 19.51 -8.81 -10.58
C SER A 76 20.68 -8.89 -11.53
N ASP A 77 21.14 -10.10 -11.75
CA ASP A 77 22.04 -10.45 -12.84
C ASP A 77 21.23 -10.45 -14.16
N VAL A 78 21.83 -9.96 -15.24
CA VAL A 78 21.19 -9.86 -16.56
C VAL A 78 21.83 -10.86 -17.51
N ASP A 79 21.02 -11.81 -18.01
CA ASP A 79 21.46 -12.81 -18.96
C ASP A 79 21.78 -12.20 -20.35
N PHE A 80 22.99 -12.43 -20.89
CA PHE A 80 23.39 -12.04 -22.23
C PHE A 80 24.58 -12.88 -22.72
N ASP A 81 24.85 -12.81 -24.03
CA ASP A 81 26.08 -13.40 -24.58
C ASP A 81 27.25 -12.40 -24.47
N ALA A 82 28.39 -12.85 -23.95
CA ALA A 82 29.55 -12.01 -23.73
C ALA A 82 30.13 -11.49 -25.07
N ASP A 83 30.38 -10.17 -25.14
CA ASP A 83 30.91 -9.47 -26.31
C ASP A 83 31.60 -8.16 -25.86
N GLU A 84 32.46 -7.57 -26.69
CA GLU A 84 33.05 -6.24 -26.46
C GLU A 84 31.99 -5.11 -26.55
N HIS A 85 30.85 -5.38 -27.15
CA HIS A 85 29.71 -4.44 -27.28
C HIS A 85 28.39 -5.15 -26.99
N VAL A 86 27.78 -4.84 -25.86
CA VAL A 86 26.55 -5.47 -25.40
C VAL A 86 25.37 -4.50 -25.40
N MET A 87 24.21 -5.03 -25.73
CA MET A 87 22.90 -4.38 -25.58
C MET A 87 22.01 -5.31 -24.76
N VAL A 88 21.74 -4.93 -23.54
CA VAL A 88 20.98 -5.76 -22.59
C VAL A 88 19.77 -5.04 -22.09
N SER A 89 18.78 -5.80 -21.63
CA SER A 89 17.59 -5.27 -20.96
C SER A 89 17.14 -6.20 -19.85
N TRP A 90 16.64 -5.60 -18.79
CA TRP A 90 16.01 -6.32 -17.69
C TRP A 90 14.68 -5.67 -17.34
N THR A 91 13.67 -6.48 -17.03
CA THR A 91 12.33 -6.01 -16.67
C THR A 91 12.03 -6.35 -15.23
N TRP A 92 11.73 -5.32 -14.46
CA TRP A 92 11.25 -5.46 -13.09
C TRP A 92 9.73 -5.63 -13.12
N ASP A 93 9.25 -6.78 -12.69
CA ASP A 93 7.82 -7.01 -12.46
C ASP A 93 7.41 -6.29 -11.17
N MET A 94 6.52 -5.32 -11.28
CA MET A 94 6.09 -4.52 -10.14
C MET A 94 5.22 -5.30 -9.15
N GLN A 95 4.73 -6.48 -9.50
CA GLN A 95 4.07 -7.40 -8.56
C GLN A 95 4.98 -7.81 -7.40
N ASP A 96 6.30 -7.85 -7.63
CA ASP A 96 7.29 -8.19 -6.61
C ASP A 96 7.51 -7.07 -5.58
N THR A 97 7.06 -5.85 -5.86
CA THR A 97 7.25 -4.68 -4.99
C THR A 97 6.05 -4.37 -4.10
N GLY A 98 4.89 -4.98 -4.37
CA GLY A 98 3.60 -4.51 -3.91
C GLY A 98 3.13 -3.26 -4.66
N ASP A 99 2.03 -2.66 -4.23
CA ASP A 99 1.49 -1.48 -4.88
C ASP A 99 2.41 -0.25 -4.69
N VAL A 100 2.80 0.34 -5.81
CA VAL A 100 3.61 1.57 -5.87
C VAL A 100 2.79 2.64 -6.57
N PRO A 101 2.45 3.77 -5.91
CA PRO A 101 1.58 4.79 -6.50
C PRO A 101 2.27 5.55 -7.63
N PRO A 102 1.49 6.15 -8.57
CA PRO A 102 2.04 6.97 -9.64
C PRO A 102 2.86 8.15 -9.10
N GLY A 103 3.83 8.60 -9.89
CA GLY A 103 4.73 9.69 -9.52
C GLY A 103 5.80 9.30 -8.49
N THR A 104 5.99 8.01 -8.24
CA THR A 104 7.09 7.50 -7.42
C THR A 104 8.39 7.53 -8.24
N GLU A 105 9.48 7.94 -7.60
CA GLU A 105 10.81 7.91 -8.19
C GLU A 105 11.48 6.57 -7.88
N ILE A 106 12.13 6.00 -8.91
CA ILE A 106 12.89 4.78 -8.80
C ILE A 106 14.30 5.07 -9.29
N GLU A 107 15.26 4.87 -8.42
CA GLU A 107 16.68 5.00 -8.75
C GLU A 107 17.24 3.66 -9.18
N TYR A 108 18.08 3.65 -10.20
CA TYR A 108 18.76 2.45 -10.69
C TYR A 108 20.19 2.76 -11.13
N ARG A 109 21.03 1.72 -11.13
CA ARG A 109 22.41 1.78 -11.63
C ARG A 109 22.87 0.42 -12.12
N TRP A 110 23.90 0.43 -12.94
CA TRP A 110 24.50 -0.75 -13.52
C TRP A 110 25.87 -1.06 -12.91
N LEU A 111 26.11 -2.34 -12.65
CA LEU A 111 27.43 -2.90 -12.37
C LEU A 111 27.84 -3.73 -13.57
N ILE A 112 29.02 -3.47 -14.13
CA ILE A 112 29.51 -4.12 -15.35
C ILE A 112 30.89 -4.66 -15.06
N GLU A 113 31.20 -5.91 -15.47
CA GLU A 113 32.52 -6.52 -15.37
C GLU A 113 32.95 -7.06 -16.75
N ASP A 114 34.22 -6.87 -17.10
CA ASP A 114 34.81 -7.41 -18.32
C ASP A 114 35.70 -8.65 -18.05
N ALA A 115 36.09 -9.36 -19.10
CA ALA A 115 36.90 -10.58 -19.03
C ALA A 115 38.32 -10.35 -18.46
N SER A 116 38.76 -9.09 -18.37
CA SER A 116 40.02 -8.71 -17.71
C SER A 116 39.84 -8.46 -16.22
N GLY A 117 38.64 -8.53 -15.69
CA GLY A 117 38.31 -8.26 -14.29
C GLY A 117 38.22 -6.76 -13.97
N ASN A 118 38.09 -5.90 -15.00
CA ASN A 118 37.75 -4.50 -14.76
C ASN A 118 36.26 -4.39 -14.44
N THR A 119 35.94 -3.52 -13.48
CA THR A 119 34.55 -3.29 -13.07
C THR A 119 34.16 -1.81 -13.25
N TYR A 120 32.92 -1.57 -13.62
CA TYR A 120 32.36 -0.23 -13.71
C TYR A 120 31.04 -0.18 -12.96
N LEU A 121 30.90 0.81 -12.07
CA LEU A 121 29.66 1.11 -11.35
C LEU A 121 29.12 2.45 -11.86
N SER A 122 27.96 2.42 -12.52
CA SER A 122 27.36 3.65 -13.04
C SER A 122 26.84 4.54 -11.90
N PRO A 123 26.76 5.87 -12.11
CA PRO A 123 25.95 6.72 -11.26
C PRO A 123 24.50 6.23 -11.22
N TYR A 124 23.78 6.56 -10.15
CA TYR A 124 22.33 6.36 -10.14
C TYR A 124 21.65 7.24 -11.18
N ALA A 125 20.77 6.64 -11.96
CA ALA A 125 19.80 7.30 -12.80
C ALA A 125 18.43 7.17 -12.14
N THR A 126 17.49 8.07 -12.46
CA THR A 126 16.15 8.08 -11.90
C THR A 126 15.12 7.94 -13.02
N VAL A 127 14.16 7.06 -12.82
CA VAL A 127 12.93 6.98 -13.62
C VAL A 127 11.74 7.31 -12.74
N ARG A 128 10.79 8.06 -13.28
CA ARG A 128 9.54 8.35 -12.61
C ARG A 128 8.48 7.36 -13.07
N TYR A 129 7.86 6.67 -12.11
CA TYR A 129 6.84 5.65 -12.35
C TYR A 129 5.47 6.32 -12.45
N ASP A 130 5.14 6.85 -13.62
CA ASP A 130 3.89 7.58 -13.88
C ASP A 130 2.84 6.69 -14.55
N ASP A 131 1.57 6.92 -14.22
CA ASP A 131 0.45 6.36 -14.98
C ASP A 131 0.19 7.22 -16.22
N LEU A 132 0.73 6.81 -17.36
CA LEU A 132 0.61 7.51 -18.63
C LEU A 132 -0.64 7.14 -19.44
N ARG A 133 -1.53 6.29 -18.89
CA ARG A 133 -2.77 5.87 -19.57
C ARG A 133 -3.78 7.02 -19.67
N TYR A 134 -3.69 8.02 -18.77
CA TYR A 134 -4.64 9.13 -18.65
C TYR A 134 -3.98 10.50 -18.85
N ASN A 135 -4.78 11.49 -19.25
CA ASN A 135 -4.33 12.88 -19.39
C ASN A 135 -4.52 13.65 -18.08
N TRP A 136 -3.66 13.43 -17.12
CA TRP A 136 -3.73 14.03 -15.80
C TRP A 136 -3.65 15.56 -15.84
N ARG A 137 -4.53 16.20 -15.08
CA ARG A 137 -4.49 17.61 -14.71
C ARG A 137 -4.17 17.69 -13.23
N CYS A 138 -3.70 18.84 -12.73
CA CYS A 138 -3.45 18.99 -11.31
C CYS A 138 -3.87 20.36 -10.78
N ILE A 139 -4.21 20.38 -9.49
CA ILE A 139 -4.43 21.58 -8.67
C ILE A 139 -3.67 21.40 -7.36
N THR A 140 -3.17 22.51 -6.78
CA THR A 140 -2.36 22.44 -5.56
C THR A 140 -2.88 23.47 -4.55
N SER A 141 -3.06 23.05 -3.32
CA SER A 141 -3.12 23.92 -2.14
C SER A 141 -1.78 23.87 -1.38
N ASP A 142 -1.70 24.24 -0.12
CA ASP A 142 -0.42 24.39 0.60
C ASP A 142 0.45 23.13 0.57
N TYR A 143 -0.04 22.03 1.14
CA TYR A 143 0.67 20.75 1.21
C TYR A 143 0.08 19.67 0.29
N ILE A 144 -1.07 19.93 -0.35
CA ILE A 144 -1.84 18.93 -1.09
C ILE A 144 -1.75 19.22 -2.58
N THR A 145 -1.40 18.21 -3.39
CA THR A 145 -1.53 18.26 -4.85
C THR A 145 -2.49 17.15 -5.29
N LEU A 146 -3.58 17.54 -5.93
CA LEU A 146 -4.60 16.65 -6.43
C LEU A 146 -4.47 16.52 -7.96
N TRP A 147 -4.35 15.29 -8.43
CA TRP A 147 -4.29 14.92 -9.84
C TRP A 147 -5.59 14.24 -10.23
N TRP A 148 -6.18 14.63 -11.36
CA TRP A 148 -7.41 14.02 -11.91
C TRP A 148 -7.43 14.11 -13.43
N TYR A 149 -8.28 13.33 -14.10
CA TYR A 149 -8.42 13.39 -15.56
C TYR A 149 -9.88 13.50 -16.01
N GLU A 150 -10.86 12.98 -15.27
CA GLU A 150 -12.30 13.08 -15.55
C GLU A 150 -12.96 14.18 -14.70
N GLY A 151 -14.06 14.76 -15.19
CA GLY A 151 -14.71 15.91 -14.53
C GLY A 151 -14.06 17.26 -14.87
N ASP A 152 -14.63 18.36 -14.42
CA ASP A 152 -14.13 19.72 -14.64
C ASP A 152 -13.26 20.23 -13.47
N SER A 153 -12.82 21.49 -13.55
CA SER A 153 -12.02 22.09 -12.48
C SER A 153 -12.82 22.36 -11.21
N SER A 154 -14.15 22.45 -11.29
CA SER A 154 -15.00 22.61 -10.09
C SER A 154 -15.07 21.32 -9.28
N PHE A 155 -15.12 20.17 -9.96
CA PHE A 155 -15.02 18.86 -9.32
C PHE A 155 -13.72 18.72 -8.51
N ALA A 156 -12.58 19.01 -9.16
CA ALA A 156 -11.29 18.92 -8.48
C ALA A 156 -11.15 19.95 -7.33
N GLN A 157 -11.75 21.15 -7.49
CA GLN A 157 -11.71 22.18 -6.45
C GLN A 157 -12.46 21.73 -5.20
N GLN A 158 -13.64 21.11 -5.33
CA GLN A 158 -14.41 20.61 -4.21
C GLN A 158 -13.67 19.50 -3.46
N LEU A 159 -13.02 18.60 -4.18
CA LEU A 159 -12.23 17.54 -3.55
C LEU A 159 -11.00 18.08 -2.78
N ILE A 160 -10.28 19.08 -3.33
CA ILE A 160 -9.14 19.64 -2.61
C ILE A 160 -9.59 20.52 -1.44
N ASP A 161 -10.71 21.21 -1.56
CA ASP A 161 -11.30 21.96 -0.45
C ASP A 161 -11.71 21.00 0.69
N ALA A 162 -12.26 19.84 0.38
CA ALA A 162 -12.59 18.82 1.37
C ALA A 162 -11.34 18.25 2.08
N ALA A 163 -10.23 18.09 1.36
CA ALA A 163 -8.95 17.70 1.95
C ALA A 163 -8.40 18.78 2.90
N ASP A 164 -8.43 20.05 2.48
CA ASP A 164 -7.98 21.17 3.31
C ASP A 164 -8.84 21.32 4.57
N GLU A 165 -10.16 21.12 4.46
CA GLU A 165 -11.07 21.11 5.61
C GLU A 165 -10.81 19.94 6.57
N ALA A 166 -10.48 18.76 6.03
CA ALA A 166 -10.14 17.59 6.84
C ALA A 166 -8.83 17.82 7.62
N GLU A 167 -7.80 18.40 6.98
CA GLU A 167 -6.56 18.79 7.66
C GLU A 167 -6.84 19.79 8.79
N ALA A 168 -7.67 20.79 8.52
CA ALA A 168 -8.05 21.77 9.53
C ALA A 168 -8.78 21.14 10.72
N ARG A 169 -9.67 20.14 10.48
CA ARG A 169 -10.32 19.37 11.54
C ARG A 169 -9.33 18.57 12.37
N LEU A 170 -8.45 17.81 11.71
CA LEU A 170 -7.42 17.02 12.40
C LEU A 170 -6.51 17.90 13.25
N THR A 171 -6.14 19.07 12.75
CA THR A 171 -5.35 20.04 13.52
C THR A 171 -6.12 20.57 14.74
N ALA A 172 -7.40 20.91 14.56
CA ALA A 172 -8.22 21.47 15.64
C ALA A 172 -8.55 20.45 16.74
N GLU A 173 -8.82 19.20 16.38
CA GLU A 173 -9.29 18.16 17.33
C GLU A 173 -8.13 17.35 17.92
N PHE A 174 -7.12 17.05 17.13
CA PHE A 174 -6.04 16.13 17.50
C PHE A 174 -4.68 16.83 17.71
N ASP A 175 -4.57 18.12 17.33
CA ASP A 175 -3.30 18.86 17.30
C ASP A 175 -2.26 18.23 16.36
N VAL A 176 -2.73 17.69 15.23
CA VAL A 176 -1.92 17.07 14.18
C VAL A 176 -2.13 17.75 12.82
N SER A 177 -1.07 17.91 12.06
CA SER A 177 -1.10 18.51 10.73
C SER A 177 -0.16 17.79 9.77
N LEU A 178 -0.31 18.07 8.47
CA LEU A 178 0.62 17.59 7.47
C LEU A 178 2.01 18.21 7.67
N GLU A 179 3.02 17.38 7.82
CA GLU A 179 4.43 17.83 7.89
C GLU A 179 5.12 17.79 6.53
N GLN A 180 4.58 17.00 5.59
CA GLN A 180 5.16 16.78 4.27
C GLN A 180 4.08 16.82 3.19
N PRO A 181 4.41 17.28 1.96
CA PRO A 181 3.46 17.33 0.85
C PRO A 181 2.87 15.96 0.54
N VAL A 182 1.59 15.93 0.20
CA VAL A 182 0.84 14.74 -0.19
C VAL A 182 0.25 14.88 -1.58
N LYS A 183 0.04 13.74 -2.26
CA LYS A 183 -0.48 13.67 -3.62
C LYS A 183 -1.75 12.82 -3.62
N PHE A 184 -2.81 13.36 -4.21
CA PHE A 184 -4.02 12.60 -4.52
C PHE A 184 -4.05 12.28 -6.01
N TYR A 185 -4.35 11.04 -6.36
CA TYR A 185 -4.62 10.59 -7.72
C TYR A 185 -6.08 10.13 -7.79
N ILE A 186 -6.92 10.95 -8.43
CA ILE A 186 -8.36 10.71 -8.54
C ILE A 186 -8.63 10.03 -9.87
N TYR A 187 -8.94 8.75 -9.82
CA TYR A 187 -9.38 7.93 -10.94
C TYR A 187 -10.87 8.14 -11.19
N ALA A 188 -11.34 7.94 -12.44
CA ALA A 188 -12.72 8.21 -12.82
C ALA A 188 -13.74 7.33 -12.09
N ASP A 189 -13.34 6.13 -11.69
CA ASP A 189 -14.15 5.16 -10.95
C ASP A 189 -13.30 4.10 -10.25
N ALA A 190 -13.96 3.21 -9.51
CA ALA A 190 -13.30 2.11 -8.80
C ALA A 190 -12.61 1.11 -9.74
N TRP A 191 -13.10 0.96 -11.00
CA TRP A 191 -12.49 0.03 -11.94
C TRP A 191 -11.15 0.56 -12.47
N ASP A 192 -11.09 1.84 -12.82
CA ASP A 192 -9.85 2.50 -13.23
C ASP A 192 -8.82 2.51 -12.10
N LEU A 193 -9.26 2.76 -10.86
CA LEU A 193 -8.40 2.64 -9.66
C LEU A 193 -7.87 1.21 -9.52
N GLN A 194 -8.72 0.20 -9.52
CA GLN A 194 -8.32 -1.20 -9.35
C GLN A 194 -7.38 -1.67 -10.47
N SER A 195 -7.58 -1.19 -11.71
CA SER A 195 -6.67 -1.44 -12.82
C SER A 195 -5.29 -0.81 -12.66
N SER A 196 -5.13 0.07 -11.69
CA SER A 196 -3.90 0.81 -11.35
C SER A 196 -3.16 0.21 -10.15
N LEU A 197 -3.73 -0.80 -9.53
CA LEU A 197 -3.16 -1.55 -8.42
C LEU A 197 -2.71 -2.93 -8.91
N VAL A 198 -1.68 -3.46 -8.26
CA VAL A 198 -1.13 -4.79 -8.61
C VAL A 198 -2.01 -5.90 -8.03
N ASN A 199 -2.49 -5.72 -6.80
CA ASN A 199 -3.32 -6.69 -6.08
C ASN A 199 -4.53 -6.02 -5.41
N PRO A 200 -5.48 -5.47 -6.19
CA PRO A 200 -6.62 -4.78 -5.61
C PRO A 200 -7.61 -5.75 -4.96
N ASP A 201 -8.14 -5.37 -3.80
CA ASP A 201 -9.36 -5.99 -3.29
C ASP A 201 -10.57 -5.53 -4.12
N ILE A 202 -11.57 -6.41 -4.29
CA ILE A 202 -12.74 -6.18 -5.18
C ILE A 202 -13.52 -4.89 -4.80
N TRP A 203 -13.45 -4.48 -3.54
CA TRP A 203 -14.15 -3.31 -2.99
C TRP A 203 -13.26 -2.10 -2.72
N THR A 204 -12.01 -2.10 -3.21
CA THR A 204 -11.11 -0.96 -3.01
C THR A 204 -11.65 0.27 -3.74
N GLY A 205 -12.13 1.26 -2.98
CA GLY A 205 -12.57 2.56 -3.49
C GLY A 205 -11.53 3.66 -3.29
N GLY A 206 -10.61 3.48 -2.32
CA GLY A 206 -9.48 4.35 -2.05
C GLY A 206 -8.35 3.56 -1.40
N GLN A 207 -7.15 4.08 -1.49
CA GLN A 207 -5.96 3.52 -0.84
C GLN A 207 -4.94 4.60 -0.54
N ALA A 208 -4.56 4.71 0.74
CA ALA A 208 -3.47 5.57 1.18
C ALA A 208 -2.13 4.82 1.11
N PHE A 209 -1.08 5.54 0.73
CA PHE A 209 0.31 5.09 0.67
C PHE A 209 1.19 5.99 1.53
N PRO A 210 1.18 5.84 2.85
CA PRO A 210 1.89 6.75 3.76
C PRO A 210 3.39 6.84 3.47
N ASP A 211 4.04 5.72 3.11
CA ASP A 211 5.46 5.67 2.73
C ASP A 211 5.81 6.55 1.53
N TYR A 212 4.85 6.83 0.67
CA TYR A 212 5.01 7.61 -0.54
C TYR A 212 4.40 9.01 -0.43
N GLY A 213 3.59 9.24 0.61
CA GLY A 213 2.78 10.44 0.74
C GLY A 213 1.78 10.60 -0.41
N ALA A 214 1.19 9.49 -0.81
CA ALA A 214 0.25 9.44 -1.92
C ALA A 214 -1.06 8.74 -1.51
N ILE A 215 -2.13 9.10 -2.19
CA ILE A 215 -3.47 8.51 -2.07
C ILE A 215 -3.98 8.28 -3.49
N MET A 216 -4.60 7.13 -3.72
CA MET A 216 -5.30 6.80 -4.97
C MET A 216 -6.76 6.55 -4.63
N ILE A 217 -7.71 7.20 -5.34
CA ILE A 217 -9.15 7.04 -5.10
C ILE A 217 -9.88 6.99 -6.45
N GLY A 218 -10.89 6.09 -6.57
CA GLY A 218 -11.81 6.06 -7.71
C GLY A 218 -13.07 6.85 -7.39
N ILE A 219 -13.28 8.03 -7.98
CA ILE A 219 -14.43 8.91 -7.70
C ILE A 219 -15.17 9.24 -8.99
N GLU A 220 -16.39 8.75 -9.13
CA GLU A 220 -17.29 9.14 -10.20
C GLU A 220 -17.73 10.60 -10.02
N VAL A 221 -17.76 11.35 -11.13
CA VAL A 221 -18.07 12.80 -11.10
C VAL A 221 -19.47 13.10 -10.52
N ASP A 222 -20.41 12.19 -10.66
CA ASP A 222 -21.79 12.30 -10.12
C ASP A 222 -21.92 11.79 -8.67
N ASN A 223 -20.84 11.28 -8.08
CA ASN A 223 -20.80 10.79 -6.70
C ASN A 223 -19.87 11.64 -5.81
N LEU A 224 -19.90 12.96 -5.98
CA LEU A 224 -18.98 13.90 -5.36
C LEU A 224 -19.07 13.90 -3.83
N ASP A 225 -20.28 13.83 -3.24
CA ASP A 225 -20.48 13.83 -1.78
C ASP A 225 -19.74 12.64 -1.11
N TRP A 226 -19.73 11.49 -1.75
CA TRP A 226 -18.96 10.34 -1.31
C TRP A 226 -17.46 10.59 -1.51
N GLY A 227 -17.10 11.19 -2.65
CA GLY A 227 -15.72 11.53 -2.98
C GLY A 227 -15.07 12.47 -1.97
N GLU A 228 -15.77 13.53 -1.55
CA GLU A 228 -15.31 14.47 -0.53
C GLU A 228 -15.03 13.77 0.81
N ARG A 229 -15.93 12.88 1.24
CA ARG A 229 -15.74 12.09 2.46
C ARG A 229 -14.55 11.14 2.34
N THR A 230 -14.43 10.45 1.21
CA THR A 230 -13.33 9.49 1.00
C THR A 230 -11.97 10.21 0.94
N VAL A 231 -11.89 11.37 0.29
CA VAL A 231 -10.68 12.21 0.31
C VAL A 231 -10.29 12.58 1.74
N ALA A 232 -11.24 12.99 2.57
CA ALA A 232 -11.01 13.33 3.98
C ALA A 232 -10.55 12.11 4.79
N HIS A 233 -11.17 10.95 4.57
CA HIS A 233 -10.85 9.68 5.22
C HIS A 233 -9.40 9.25 4.93
N GLU A 234 -9.04 9.16 3.66
CA GLU A 234 -7.70 8.75 3.22
C GLU A 234 -6.62 9.73 3.67
N LEU A 235 -6.95 11.05 3.73
CA LEU A 235 -6.04 12.04 4.30
C LEU A 235 -5.79 11.76 5.78
N GLY A 236 -6.80 11.34 6.54
CA GLY A 236 -6.66 10.92 7.94
C GLY A 236 -5.59 9.84 8.11
N HIS A 237 -5.59 8.82 7.25
CA HIS A 237 -4.57 7.79 7.25
C HIS A 237 -3.17 8.32 6.94
N LEU A 238 -3.04 9.27 6.00
CA LEU A 238 -1.74 9.86 5.69
C LEU A 238 -1.20 10.75 6.81
N VAL A 239 -2.04 11.58 7.41
CA VAL A 239 -1.63 12.45 8.53
C VAL A 239 -1.15 11.61 9.70
N ILE A 240 -1.92 10.60 10.07
CA ILE A 240 -1.52 9.71 11.17
C ILE A 240 -0.31 8.86 10.82
N GLY A 241 -0.21 8.43 9.56
CA GLY A 241 0.95 7.71 9.05
C GLY A 241 2.24 8.52 9.22
N GLN A 242 2.25 9.83 8.95
CA GLN A 242 3.42 10.69 9.17
C GLN A 242 3.85 10.74 10.65
N LEU A 243 2.92 10.61 11.59
CA LEU A 243 3.20 10.63 13.03
C LEU A 243 3.69 9.29 13.56
N VAL A 244 3.09 8.18 13.11
CA VAL A 244 3.31 6.85 13.70
C VAL A 244 4.31 6.03 12.89
N TYR A 245 4.57 6.39 11.63
CA TYR A 245 5.43 5.60 10.76
C TYR A 245 6.83 5.41 11.32
N GLY A 246 7.27 4.17 11.33
CA GLY A 246 8.57 3.75 11.81
C GLY A 246 8.71 2.22 11.69
N PRO A 247 9.91 1.66 11.90
CA PRO A 247 10.14 0.22 11.74
C PRO A 247 9.33 -0.65 12.71
N PHE A 248 8.76 -0.06 13.73
CA PHE A 248 7.95 -0.72 14.76
C PHE A 248 6.54 -0.13 14.88
N GLY A 249 6.25 0.99 14.17
CA GLY A 249 4.98 1.69 14.26
C GLY A 249 3.84 0.86 13.65
N TRP A 250 2.85 0.54 14.47
CA TRP A 250 1.63 -0.14 14.06
C TRP A 250 0.47 0.40 14.90
N LEU A 251 -0.68 0.55 14.28
CA LEU A 251 -1.91 0.96 14.96
C LEU A 251 -2.94 -0.16 14.90
N PRO A 252 -3.71 -0.39 15.97
CA PRO A 252 -4.89 -1.24 15.89
C PRO A 252 -5.90 -0.64 14.91
N THR A 253 -6.61 -1.49 14.17
CA THR A 253 -7.51 -1.06 13.10
C THR A 253 -8.54 -0.05 13.59
N TRP A 254 -9.17 -0.27 14.76
CA TRP A 254 -10.15 0.68 15.32
C TRP A 254 -9.57 2.10 15.52
N LEU A 255 -8.27 2.20 15.86
CA LEU A 255 -7.64 3.51 16.06
C LEU A 255 -7.32 4.21 14.75
N SER A 256 -6.77 3.48 13.78
CA SER A 256 -6.50 3.99 12.43
C SER A 256 -7.79 4.44 11.75
N GLU A 257 -8.80 3.58 11.69
CA GLU A 257 -10.08 3.88 11.07
C GLU A 257 -10.87 4.96 11.85
N GLY A 258 -10.78 4.93 13.17
CA GLY A 258 -11.45 5.93 13.99
C GLY A 258 -10.92 7.35 13.77
N ILE A 259 -9.61 7.51 13.54
CA ILE A 259 -9.02 8.81 13.19
C ILE A 259 -9.44 9.22 11.78
N ALA A 260 -9.40 8.30 10.82
CA ALA A 260 -9.84 8.55 9.46
C ALA A 260 -11.32 8.97 9.40
N MET A 261 -12.20 8.28 10.13
CA MET A 261 -13.62 8.66 10.26
C MET A 261 -13.84 10.03 10.93
N ASN A 262 -12.99 10.41 11.91
CA ASN A 262 -13.05 11.74 12.50
C ASN A 262 -12.54 12.82 11.52
N ALA A 263 -11.63 12.50 10.60
CA ALA A 263 -11.21 13.40 9.52
C ALA A 263 -12.37 13.72 8.54
N GLU A 264 -13.31 12.78 8.32
CA GLU A 264 -14.53 13.04 7.54
C GLU A 264 -15.46 14.07 8.21
N GLY A 265 -15.36 14.25 9.54
CA GLY A 265 -16.24 15.07 10.35
C GLY A 265 -17.35 14.25 11.03
N GLU A 266 -18.58 14.76 11.05
CA GLU A 266 -19.70 14.03 11.67
C GLU A 266 -20.05 12.75 10.88
N LEU A 267 -20.44 11.71 11.62
CA LEU A 267 -20.92 10.47 11.01
C LEU A 267 -22.07 10.75 10.02
N SER A 268 -22.02 10.12 8.85
CA SER A 268 -23.18 10.12 7.97
C SER A 268 -24.35 9.36 8.62
N ASN A 269 -25.57 9.63 8.17
CA ASN A 269 -26.77 9.00 8.73
C ASN A 269 -26.67 7.46 8.80
N ASN A 270 -26.10 6.84 7.79
CA ASN A 270 -25.96 5.38 7.74
C ASN A 270 -25.06 4.83 8.87
N PHE A 271 -23.96 5.49 9.16
CA PHE A 271 -23.05 5.11 10.24
C PHE A 271 -23.68 5.44 11.61
N GLN A 272 -24.32 6.61 11.73
CA GLN A 272 -25.00 7.02 12.97
C GLN A 272 -26.13 6.08 13.32
N ASP A 273 -27.02 5.75 12.36
CA ASP A 273 -28.14 4.84 12.56
C ASP A 273 -27.67 3.42 12.95
N SER A 274 -26.54 2.97 12.36
CA SER A 274 -25.94 1.68 12.70
C SER A 274 -25.45 1.68 14.15
N LEU A 275 -24.73 2.73 14.57
CA LEU A 275 -24.22 2.89 15.93
C LEU A 275 -25.38 2.97 16.95
N ASP A 276 -26.38 3.80 16.70
CA ASP A 276 -27.54 3.98 17.57
C ASP A 276 -28.35 2.68 17.73
N SER A 277 -28.50 1.93 16.63
CA SER A 277 -29.14 0.61 16.66
C SER A 277 -28.36 -0.38 17.51
N ALA A 278 -27.02 -0.42 17.39
CA ALA A 278 -26.17 -1.31 18.14
C ALA A 278 -26.13 -0.92 19.65
N ILE A 279 -26.12 0.38 19.97
CA ILE A 279 -26.23 0.86 21.36
C ILE A 279 -27.57 0.42 21.95
N SER A 280 -28.68 0.68 21.25
CA SER A 280 -30.03 0.38 21.77
C SER A 280 -30.29 -1.11 21.98
N SER A 281 -29.65 -1.98 21.18
CA SER A 281 -29.77 -3.43 21.26
C SER A 281 -28.64 -4.12 22.04
N ASP A 282 -27.66 -3.35 22.53
CA ASP A 282 -26.47 -3.83 23.26
C ASP A 282 -25.68 -4.88 22.42
N THR A 283 -25.47 -4.58 21.13
CA THR A 283 -24.80 -5.48 20.17
C THR A 283 -23.48 -4.92 19.66
N LEU A 284 -22.88 -3.94 20.36
CA LEU A 284 -21.58 -3.39 20.01
C LEU A 284 -20.50 -4.47 20.02
N PHE A 285 -19.57 -4.37 19.10
CA PHE A 285 -18.33 -5.16 19.12
C PHE A 285 -17.47 -4.73 20.31
N SER A 286 -16.61 -5.62 20.80
CA SER A 286 -15.61 -5.22 21.78
C SER A 286 -14.45 -4.54 21.07
N VAL A 287 -13.81 -3.55 21.71
CA VAL A 287 -12.62 -2.86 21.18
C VAL A 287 -11.54 -3.86 20.77
N ARG A 288 -11.37 -4.94 21.54
CA ARG A 288 -10.43 -6.01 21.23
C ARG A 288 -10.77 -6.75 19.93
N SER A 289 -12.05 -6.96 19.62
CA SER A 289 -12.48 -7.69 18.42
C SER A 289 -12.30 -6.90 17.15
N ILE A 290 -12.27 -5.58 17.22
CA ILE A 290 -12.05 -4.67 16.09
C ILE A 290 -10.63 -4.09 16.04
N ALA A 291 -9.70 -4.67 16.79
CA ALA A 291 -8.29 -4.25 16.78
C ALA A 291 -7.49 -4.80 15.60
N SER A 292 -7.96 -5.87 14.96
CA SER A 292 -7.28 -6.47 13.80
C SER A 292 -8.02 -6.15 12.50
N SER A 293 -8.88 -7.03 12.02
CA SER A 293 -9.62 -6.84 10.78
C SER A 293 -11.11 -6.74 11.05
N PHE A 294 -11.81 -5.90 10.28
CA PHE A 294 -13.26 -5.78 10.34
C PHE A 294 -13.95 -6.98 9.64
N PRO A 295 -15.22 -7.25 9.99
CA PRO A 295 -16.00 -8.26 9.28
C PRO A 295 -16.09 -7.99 7.77
N ALA A 296 -16.07 -9.05 6.97
CA ALA A 296 -16.19 -8.92 5.52
C ALA A 296 -17.60 -8.56 5.03
N ASP A 297 -18.63 -8.68 5.88
CA ASP A 297 -19.98 -8.24 5.53
C ASP A 297 -20.16 -6.73 5.75
N ALA A 298 -20.85 -6.08 4.83
CA ALA A 298 -21.00 -4.63 4.82
C ALA A 298 -21.65 -4.07 6.10
N THR A 299 -22.60 -4.78 6.71
CA THR A 299 -23.30 -4.32 7.92
C THR A 299 -22.36 -4.30 9.12
N GLY A 300 -21.59 -5.37 9.31
CA GLY A 300 -20.59 -5.46 10.37
C GLY A 300 -19.47 -4.44 10.18
N ALA A 301 -18.99 -4.25 8.94
CA ALA A 301 -17.98 -3.26 8.63
C ALA A 301 -18.44 -1.83 8.95
N ILE A 302 -19.63 -1.42 8.49
CA ILE A 302 -20.23 -0.10 8.77
C ILE A 302 -20.28 0.14 10.28
N LEU A 303 -20.71 -0.84 11.06
CA LEU A 303 -20.75 -0.71 12.52
C LEU A 303 -19.34 -0.55 13.10
N CYS A 304 -18.35 -1.32 12.65
CA CYS A 304 -16.98 -1.20 13.13
C CYS A 304 -16.37 0.19 12.86
N TYR A 305 -16.62 0.77 11.68
CA TYR A 305 -16.22 2.15 11.37
C TYR A 305 -16.88 3.17 12.32
N ALA A 306 -18.19 3.04 12.54
CA ALA A 306 -18.93 3.94 13.43
C ALA A 306 -18.50 3.80 14.90
N GLU A 307 -18.22 2.58 15.38
CA GLU A 307 -17.66 2.33 16.70
C GLU A 307 -16.26 2.91 16.82
N SER A 308 -15.40 2.74 15.83
CA SER A 308 -14.04 3.29 15.78
C SER A 308 -14.04 4.81 15.91
N TYR A 309 -14.91 5.49 15.16
CA TYR A 309 -15.17 6.92 15.31
C TYR A 309 -15.52 7.27 16.75
N SER A 310 -16.51 6.59 17.32
CA SER A 310 -17.01 6.85 18.69
C SER A 310 -15.98 6.59 19.76
N ILE A 311 -15.12 5.57 19.62
CA ILE A 311 -14.06 5.24 20.56
C ILE A 311 -12.97 6.33 20.55
N VAL A 312 -12.52 6.76 19.37
CA VAL A 312 -11.52 7.83 19.23
C VAL A 312 -12.07 9.14 19.81
N LYS A 313 -13.31 9.49 19.45
CA LYS A 313 -13.96 10.67 20.02
C LYS A 313 -14.09 10.60 21.54
N PHE A 314 -14.46 9.44 22.09
CA PHE A 314 -14.49 9.22 23.53
C PHE A 314 -13.13 9.50 24.20
N LEU A 315 -12.02 9.04 23.60
CA LEU A 315 -10.68 9.29 24.13
C LEU A 315 -10.33 10.78 24.12
N ILE A 316 -10.61 11.47 23.03
CA ILE A 316 -10.33 12.91 22.90
C ILE A 316 -11.20 13.72 23.86
N ASP A 317 -12.52 13.50 23.87
CA ASP A 317 -13.46 14.29 24.67
C ASP A 317 -13.23 14.13 26.20
N ASN A 318 -12.78 12.95 26.65
CA ASN A 318 -12.61 12.68 28.09
C ASN A 318 -11.18 12.86 28.59
N TYR A 319 -10.17 12.73 27.72
CA TYR A 319 -8.77 12.73 28.15
C TYR A 319 -7.90 13.78 27.44
N GLY A 320 -8.40 14.39 26.38
CA GLY A 320 -7.74 15.47 25.62
C GLY A 320 -6.74 14.98 24.58
N SER A 321 -6.44 15.87 23.63
CA SER A 321 -5.53 15.61 22.49
C SER A 321 -4.09 15.34 22.93
N GLU A 322 -3.60 15.99 24.01
CA GLU A 322 -2.22 15.77 24.49
C GLU A 322 -1.96 14.30 24.86
N LYS A 323 -2.89 13.65 25.59
CA LYS A 323 -2.76 12.23 25.93
C LYS A 323 -2.94 11.34 24.70
N PHE A 324 -3.77 11.76 23.76
CA PHE A 324 -3.95 11.04 22.52
C PHE A 324 -2.67 11.03 21.67
N LEU A 325 -1.96 12.15 21.56
CA LEU A 325 -0.65 12.22 20.91
C LEU A 325 0.40 11.35 21.61
N GLN A 326 0.42 11.35 22.94
CA GLN A 326 1.30 10.47 23.72
C GLN A 326 1.00 8.97 23.46
N LEU A 327 -0.28 8.60 23.27
CA LEU A 327 -0.66 7.25 22.88
C LEU A 327 -0.08 6.88 21.50
N LEU A 328 -0.20 7.76 20.50
CA LEU A 328 0.35 7.55 19.16
C LEU A 328 1.88 7.41 19.19
N ASP A 329 2.58 8.19 20.02
CA ASP A 329 4.03 8.09 20.17
C ASP A 329 4.47 6.74 20.75
N LEU A 330 3.71 6.16 21.67
CA LEU A 330 3.98 4.80 22.17
C LEU A 330 3.79 3.74 21.08
N PHE A 331 2.78 3.86 20.24
CA PHE A 331 2.61 2.97 19.08
C PHE A 331 3.77 3.11 18.09
N LYS A 332 4.24 4.33 17.82
CA LYS A 332 5.44 4.57 17.01
C LYS A 332 6.67 3.85 17.56
N GLN A 333 6.79 3.76 18.89
CA GLN A 333 7.87 3.05 19.57
C GLN A 333 7.69 1.53 19.62
N GLY A 334 6.56 0.99 19.13
CA GLY A 334 6.25 -0.44 19.06
C GLY A 334 5.60 -1.02 20.29
N SER A 335 4.97 -0.19 21.14
CA SER A 335 4.18 -0.67 22.27
C SER A 335 2.96 -1.47 21.80
N THR A 336 2.58 -2.48 22.56
CA THR A 336 1.31 -3.19 22.35
C THR A 336 0.12 -2.35 22.80
N ASP A 337 -1.09 -2.65 22.31
CA ASP A 337 -2.34 -1.95 22.66
C ASP A 337 -2.51 -1.82 24.17
N ASN A 338 -2.35 -2.94 24.89
CA ASN A 338 -2.53 -2.95 26.34
C ASN A 338 -1.47 -2.11 27.08
N GLU A 339 -0.21 -2.17 26.64
CA GLU A 339 0.87 -1.38 27.26
C GLU A 339 0.68 0.11 27.00
N ALA A 340 0.40 0.50 25.77
CA ALA A 340 0.19 1.90 25.40
C ALA A 340 -1.01 2.51 26.12
N LEU A 341 -2.16 1.85 26.12
CA LEU A 341 -3.36 2.29 26.81
C LEU A 341 -3.15 2.38 28.31
N PHE A 342 -2.52 1.36 28.91
CA PHE A 342 -2.28 1.35 30.35
C PHE A 342 -1.33 2.47 30.79
N GLN A 343 -0.29 2.72 30.03
CA GLN A 343 0.68 3.76 30.35
C GLN A 343 0.08 5.18 30.28
N ILE A 344 -0.80 5.44 29.32
CA ILE A 344 -1.37 6.79 29.11
C ILE A 344 -2.63 7.01 29.93
N TYR A 345 -3.53 6.02 29.97
CA TYR A 345 -4.86 6.20 30.56
C TYR A 345 -5.07 5.42 31.84
N GLY A 346 -4.20 4.45 32.16
CA GLY A 346 -4.31 3.63 33.37
C GLY A 346 -5.25 2.43 33.25
N PHE A 347 -5.68 2.11 32.05
CA PHE A 347 -6.48 0.92 31.69
C PHE A 347 -5.96 0.27 30.40
N ASP A 348 -6.20 -1.01 30.24
CA ASP A 348 -5.89 -1.77 29.01
C ASP A 348 -7.06 -1.73 28.01
N THR A 349 -7.00 -2.55 26.95
CA THR A 349 -8.04 -2.62 25.91
C THR A 349 -9.41 -3.00 26.47
N ASP A 350 -9.46 -3.90 27.46
CA ASP A 350 -10.72 -4.30 28.08
C ASP A 350 -11.27 -3.17 28.96
N GLY A 351 -10.41 -2.46 29.69
CA GLY A 351 -10.78 -1.27 30.44
C GLY A 351 -11.21 -0.10 29.55
N LEU A 352 -10.61 0.07 28.36
CA LEU A 352 -11.11 1.02 27.35
C LEU A 352 -12.53 0.66 26.93
N ASN A 353 -12.76 -0.60 26.60
CA ASN A 353 -14.09 -1.10 26.22
C ASN A 353 -15.14 -0.84 27.32
N GLU A 354 -14.82 -1.11 28.58
CA GLU A 354 -15.73 -0.87 29.70
C GLU A 354 -16.04 0.63 29.88
N ASN A 355 -15.03 1.50 29.84
CA ASN A 355 -15.19 2.94 30.01
C ASN A 355 -15.97 3.58 28.85
N TRP A 356 -15.68 3.20 27.61
CA TRP A 356 -16.41 3.66 26.43
C TRP A 356 -17.87 3.23 26.48
N ARG A 357 -18.17 1.97 26.76
CA ARG A 357 -19.55 1.47 26.90
C ARG A 357 -20.30 2.19 28.01
N ALA A 358 -19.63 2.43 29.15
CA ALA A 358 -20.24 3.18 30.25
C ALA A 358 -20.58 4.62 29.85
N SER A 359 -19.76 5.27 29.02
CA SER A 359 -20.06 6.62 28.48
C SER A 359 -21.30 6.65 27.58
N LEU A 360 -21.62 5.53 26.93
CA LEU A 360 -22.83 5.31 26.12
C LEU A 360 -24.05 4.87 26.96
N GLY A 361 -23.91 4.75 28.27
CA GLY A 361 -24.97 4.31 29.20
C GLY A 361 -25.19 2.79 29.21
N LEU A 362 -24.25 2.02 28.70
CA LEU A 362 -24.29 0.55 28.65
C LEU A 362 -23.55 -0.07 29.85
N GLY A 363 -23.95 -1.30 30.20
CA GLY A 363 -23.23 -2.13 31.17
C GLY A 363 -21.98 -2.80 30.58
N PRO A 364 -21.30 -3.67 31.37
CA PRO A 364 -20.20 -4.49 30.88
C PRO A 364 -20.59 -5.25 29.61
N GLN A 365 -19.59 -5.54 28.75
CA GLN A 365 -19.84 -6.31 27.52
C GLN A 365 -20.60 -7.60 27.82
N PRO A 366 -21.71 -7.88 27.11
CA PRO A 366 -22.43 -9.15 27.28
C PRO A 366 -21.46 -10.32 27.06
N THR A 367 -21.35 -11.19 28.06
CA THR A 367 -20.56 -12.41 27.91
C THR A 367 -21.28 -13.32 26.95
N VAL A 368 -20.85 -13.36 25.68
CA VAL A 368 -21.28 -14.41 24.78
C VAL A 368 -20.71 -15.71 25.35
N THR A 369 -21.52 -16.45 26.07
CA THR A 369 -21.15 -17.84 26.42
C THR A 369 -20.96 -18.56 25.07
N PRO A 370 -19.75 -18.96 24.71
CA PRO A 370 -19.58 -19.67 23.44
C PRO A 370 -20.55 -20.85 23.46
N ALA A 371 -21.41 -20.92 22.45
CA ALA A 371 -22.23 -22.11 22.25
C ALA A 371 -21.27 -23.29 22.36
N PRO A 372 -21.63 -24.36 23.13
CA PRO A 372 -20.72 -25.47 23.32
C PRO A 372 -20.20 -25.87 21.95
N THR A 373 -18.91 -25.71 21.78
CA THR A 373 -18.22 -26.08 20.53
C THR A 373 -18.60 -27.52 20.31
N GLN A 374 -19.53 -27.77 19.39
CA GLN A 374 -19.77 -29.14 18.95
C GLN A 374 -18.41 -29.62 18.51
N ALA A 375 -17.90 -30.61 19.20
CA ALA A 375 -16.65 -31.24 18.82
C ALA A 375 -16.70 -31.45 17.31
N PRO A 376 -15.65 -31.06 16.57
CA PRO A 376 -15.68 -31.17 15.12
C PRO A 376 -16.14 -32.57 14.82
N VAL A 377 -17.28 -32.70 14.13
CA VAL A 377 -17.72 -33.99 13.61
C VAL A 377 -16.62 -34.36 12.64
N VAL A 378 -15.69 -35.17 13.14
CA VAL A 378 -14.69 -35.81 12.28
C VAL A 378 -15.54 -36.68 11.36
N LYS A 379 -15.90 -36.11 10.19
CA LYS A 379 -16.38 -36.94 9.09
C LYS A 379 -15.23 -37.89 8.82
N GLU A 380 -15.36 -39.15 9.29
CA GLU A 380 -14.49 -40.21 8.79
C GLU A 380 -14.53 -40.07 7.27
N PHE A 381 -13.40 -39.78 6.68
CA PHE A 381 -13.26 -39.69 5.23
C PHE A 381 -13.24 -41.17 4.76
N VAL A 382 -14.43 -41.73 4.66
CA VAL A 382 -14.60 -43.04 4.02
C VAL A 382 -14.39 -42.78 2.53
N LEU A 383 -13.22 -43.13 2.04
CA LEU A 383 -12.96 -43.14 0.61
C LEU A 383 -13.92 -44.13 -0.02
N ASP A 384 -14.89 -43.66 -0.77
CA ASP A 384 -15.80 -44.50 -1.55
C ASP A 384 -15.00 -45.43 -2.46
N ALA A 385 -15.45 -46.66 -2.60
CA ALA A 385 -14.77 -47.72 -3.37
C ALA A 385 -14.23 -47.26 -4.75
N PRO A 386 -14.93 -46.41 -5.53
CA PRO A 386 -14.39 -45.91 -6.82
C PRO A 386 -13.12 -45.06 -6.67
N TYR A 387 -12.96 -44.28 -5.58
CA TYR A 387 -11.77 -43.46 -5.34
C TYR A 387 -10.56 -44.31 -4.94
N ILE A 388 -10.78 -45.39 -4.15
CA ILE A 388 -9.74 -46.37 -3.80
C ILE A 388 -9.22 -47.05 -5.07
N VAL A 389 -10.11 -47.46 -5.96
CA VAL A 389 -9.76 -48.08 -7.25
C VAL A 389 -8.97 -47.10 -8.12
N LEU A 390 -9.39 -45.82 -8.19
CA LEU A 390 -8.70 -44.81 -9.00
C LEU A 390 -7.28 -44.52 -8.47
N ILE A 391 -7.10 -44.37 -7.15
CA ILE A 391 -5.80 -44.16 -6.52
C ILE A 391 -4.90 -45.39 -6.77
N THR A 392 -5.43 -46.58 -6.67
CA THR A 392 -4.68 -47.82 -6.91
C THR A 392 -4.21 -47.90 -8.38
N ILE A 393 -5.08 -47.55 -9.33
CA ILE A 393 -4.73 -47.50 -10.77
C ILE A 393 -3.61 -46.49 -11.04
N VAL A 394 -3.68 -45.29 -10.45
CA VAL A 394 -2.66 -44.23 -10.60
C VAL A 394 -1.31 -44.66 -10.03
N VAL A 395 -1.30 -45.30 -8.85
CA VAL A 395 -0.08 -45.81 -8.21
C VAL A 395 0.55 -46.93 -9.05
N VAL A 396 -0.26 -47.85 -9.60
CA VAL A 396 0.22 -48.94 -10.48
C VAL A 396 0.77 -48.39 -11.79
N LEU A 397 0.13 -47.39 -12.41
CA LEU A 397 0.62 -46.72 -13.63
C LEU A 397 1.93 -45.99 -13.40
N LEU A 398 2.07 -45.27 -12.27
CA LEU A 398 3.33 -44.62 -11.91
C LEU A 398 4.45 -45.61 -11.63
N GLY A 399 4.14 -46.75 -10.99
CA GLY A 399 5.09 -47.85 -10.79
C GLY A 399 5.56 -48.47 -12.10
N LEU A 400 4.65 -48.70 -13.07
CA LEU A 400 4.95 -49.23 -14.38
C LEU A 400 5.81 -48.29 -15.23
N THR A 401 5.52 -46.97 -15.19
CA THR A 401 6.33 -45.98 -15.91
C THR A 401 7.75 -45.85 -15.34
N ALA A 402 7.89 -45.88 -14.01
CA ALA A 402 9.18 -45.90 -13.35
C ALA A 402 10.00 -47.17 -13.68
N PHE A 403 9.33 -48.36 -13.71
CA PHE A 403 9.97 -49.64 -14.05
C PHE A 403 10.39 -49.69 -15.53
N LEU A 404 9.56 -49.22 -16.45
CA LEU A 404 9.89 -49.09 -17.88
C LEU A 404 11.06 -48.11 -18.12
N GLY A 405 11.05 -46.96 -17.45
CA GLY A 405 12.16 -46.01 -17.50
C GLY A 405 13.48 -46.62 -17.01
N PHE A 406 13.44 -47.35 -15.87
CA PHE A 406 14.63 -48.02 -15.34
C PHE A 406 15.16 -49.14 -16.24
N THR A 407 14.27 -49.89 -16.92
CA THR A 407 14.66 -50.96 -17.85
C THR A 407 15.23 -50.44 -19.16
N LEU A 408 14.74 -49.29 -19.65
CA LEU A 408 15.29 -48.60 -20.84
C LEU A 408 16.68 -48.00 -20.59
N ILE A 409 16.91 -47.43 -19.40
CA ILE A 409 18.24 -46.91 -19.01
C ILE A 409 19.28 -48.06 -18.90
N ARG A 410 18.85 -49.26 -18.47
CA ARG A 410 19.72 -50.42 -18.33
C ARG A 410 20.07 -51.12 -19.66
N ARG A 411 19.29 -50.92 -20.72
CA ARG A 411 19.53 -51.48 -22.07
C ARG A 411 20.34 -50.55 -23.00
N GLY A 412 20.59 -49.30 -22.56
CA GLY A 412 21.36 -48.32 -23.31
C GLY A 412 22.81 -48.16 -22.82
N ARG A 413 23.32 -49.10 -22.00
CA ARG A 413 24.74 -49.19 -21.63
C ARG A 413 25.35 -50.44 -22.18
#